data_281188ead617dfe8ee6fb6ab65ce7659
#
_entry.id   281188ead617dfe8ee6fb6ab65ce7659
#
_cell.length_a   1.000
_cell.length_b   1.000
_cell.length_c   1.000
_cell.angle_alpha   90.00
_cell.angle_beta   90.00
_cell.angle_gamma   90.00
#
_symmetry.space_group_name_H-M   'P 1'
#
loop_
_entity.id
_entity.type
_entity.pdbx_description
1 polymer ?
#
loop_
_entity_poly.entity_id
_entity_poly.type
_entity_poly.pdbx_seq_one_letter_code
_entity_poly.pdbx_strand_id
1 'polypeptide(L)'
;MIAESHSLTGVVAPTHDVSTSPNAVSGDPGYREGLLGQLSQRQAQERHVPVMLDRCLELLEPAISRQDAVVIDGTLGMGGHTEAMLERFSNLTVIGIDRDAQAHAIAAERLVRFGDRFVPVHTVYDHIEDAMSAAGVTSVDGVLLDLGVSSMQLDERSRGFAYSYDAPLDMRMNGDDELTARIVVNEYSENQLRRIIKNWGEEKFAARIAQHIVEQRRHTPFTTTGELVAAIQKAVPAAAQRKGGHPAKRTFQALRIEVNHELEALERAVPAALDALRLGGRFVAMSYHSLEDKIVKRALTEAATSKAPKGFPVELDEHQPTIRVITRGAEPPTEAEIAENPRAASAKLRAGEKIKVSS
;
A
#
# COMPACT_ATOMS: atom_id res chain seq x y z
N MET A 1 -65.49 42.98 5.49
CA MET A 1 -65.68 43.33 6.89
C MET A 1 -64.34 43.48 7.51
N ILE A 2 -63.93 44.73 7.75
CA ILE A 2 -63.20 45.34 8.87
C ILE A 2 -61.76 44.83 8.98
N ALA A 3 -60.68 45.48 8.52
CA ALA A 3 -60.08 46.78 8.83
C ALA A 3 -59.63 46.91 10.30
N GLU A 4 -58.33 47.13 10.43
CA GLU A 4 -57.65 48.15 11.26
C GLU A 4 -56.17 47.76 11.40
N SER A 5 -55.18 48.36 10.79
CA SER A 5 -54.45 49.64 10.96
C SER A 5 -54.12 50.02 12.40
N HIS A 6 -52.80 50.13 12.67
CA HIS A 6 -52.11 51.16 13.50
C HIS A 6 -50.63 50.90 13.42
N SER A 7 -49.80 51.69 12.80
CA SER A 7 -49.28 53.04 13.08
C SER A 7 -48.08 53.07 14.02
N LEU A 8 -46.92 53.33 13.39
CA LEU A 8 -45.72 54.12 13.74
C LEU A 8 -45.48 54.50 15.22
N THR A 9 -44.24 54.19 15.67
CA THR A 9 -43.44 55.27 16.33
C THR A 9 -41.94 54.86 16.27
N GLY A 10 -41.11 55.78 15.83
CA GLY A 10 -39.67 55.67 15.74
C GLY A 10 -38.98 55.85 17.09
N VAL A 11 -37.82 55.30 17.22
CA VAL A 11 -36.81 55.64 18.24
C VAL A 11 -35.43 55.74 17.62
N VAL A 12 -34.80 56.84 17.92
CA VAL A 12 -33.51 57.39 17.57
C VAL A 12 -32.41 56.47 18.01
N ALA A 13 -31.39 56.33 17.16
CA ALA A 13 -30.08 55.61 17.46
C ALA A 13 -29.20 56.54 18.34
N PRO A 14 -28.46 56.00 19.29
CA PRO A 14 -27.27 56.63 19.85
C PRO A 14 -26.02 56.22 19.11
N THR A 15 -25.27 57.19 18.66
CA THR A 15 -23.87 57.07 18.20
C THR A 15 -22.98 56.69 19.37
N HIS A 16 -22.30 55.54 19.29
CA HIS A 16 -21.17 55.22 20.16
C HIS A 16 -19.90 55.11 19.35
N ASP A 17 -18.99 55.98 19.68
CA ASP A 17 -17.58 56.04 19.34
C ASP A 17 -16.88 54.76 19.85
N VAL A 18 -16.25 53.98 18.97
CA VAL A 18 -15.51 52.79 19.36
C VAL A 18 -14.07 52.95 18.88
N SER A 19 -13.27 53.49 19.75
CA SER A 19 -11.82 53.28 19.74
C SER A 19 -11.54 51.85 20.24
N THR A 20 -11.26 50.89 19.35
CA THR A 20 -10.78 49.57 19.75
C THR A 20 -9.37 49.38 19.26
N SER A 21 -8.46 49.26 20.23
CA SER A 21 -7.09 48.72 20.10
C SER A 21 -7.14 47.30 19.54
N PRO A 22 -6.17 46.88 18.70
CA PRO A 22 -6.11 45.51 18.22
C PRO A 22 -5.69 44.56 19.35
N ASN A 23 -6.60 43.70 19.79
CA ASN A 23 -6.26 42.57 20.64
C ASN A 23 -5.34 41.64 19.88
N ALA A 24 -4.10 41.57 20.35
CA ALA A 24 -3.13 40.51 19.98
C ALA A 24 -3.70 39.19 20.47
N VAL A 25 -4.18 38.35 19.53
CA VAL A 25 -4.46 36.93 19.78
C VAL A 25 -3.10 36.26 20.01
N SER A 26 -2.77 35.99 21.26
CA SER A 26 -1.66 35.12 21.64
C SER A 26 -1.97 33.71 21.16
N GLY A 27 -1.48 33.38 19.96
CA GLY A 27 -1.59 32.04 19.42
C GLY A 27 -0.79 31.06 20.26
N ASP A 28 -1.48 30.06 20.79
CA ASP A 28 -0.88 28.90 21.45
C ASP A 28 0.24 28.30 20.55
N PRO A 29 1.49 28.19 21.04
CA PRO A 29 2.60 27.60 20.28
C PRO A 29 2.27 26.19 19.76
N GLY A 30 1.50 25.38 20.50
CA GLY A 30 1.07 24.05 20.09
C GLY A 30 0.12 24.03 18.89
N TYR A 31 -0.73 25.05 18.74
CA TYR A 31 -1.60 25.19 17.58
C TYR A 31 -0.85 25.53 16.30
N ARG A 32 0.19 26.37 16.41
CA ARG A 32 1.08 26.72 15.27
C ARG A 32 1.96 25.55 14.85
N GLU A 33 2.51 24.78 15.79
CA GLU A 33 3.30 23.59 15.47
C GLU A 33 2.44 22.51 14.83
N GLY A 34 1.20 22.29 15.29
CA GLY A 34 0.24 21.39 14.67
C GLY A 34 -0.12 21.77 13.23
N LEU A 35 -0.35 23.07 12.99
CA LEU A 35 -0.67 23.60 11.64
C LEU A 35 0.54 23.51 10.69
N LEU A 36 1.74 23.83 11.17
CA LEU A 36 2.98 23.70 10.39
C LEU A 36 3.32 22.23 10.11
N GLY A 37 3.03 21.33 11.05
CA GLY A 37 3.14 19.89 10.85
C GLY A 37 2.19 19.38 9.77
N GLN A 38 0.94 19.80 9.79
CA GLN A 38 -0.06 19.45 8.77
C GLN A 38 0.28 20.02 7.39
N LEU A 39 0.79 21.26 7.33
CA LEU A 39 1.23 21.89 6.07
C LEU A 39 2.47 21.19 5.50
N SER A 40 3.42 20.80 6.35
CA SER A 40 4.61 20.06 5.90
C SER A 40 4.28 18.64 5.44
N GLN A 41 3.33 17.97 6.09
CA GLN A 41 2.79 16.68 5.65
C GLN A 41 2.04 16.79 4.32
N ARG A 42 1.20 17.80 4.13
CA ARG A 42 0.52 18.07 2.84
C ARG A 42 1.53 18.35 1.72
N GLN A 43 2.57 19.16 1.97
CA GLN A 43 3.64 19.44 0.99
C GLN A 43 4.51 18.20 0.69
N ALA A 44 4.72 17.31 1.64
CA ALA A 44 5.40 16.04 1.42
C ALA A 44 4.53 15.06 0.62
N GLN A 45 3.22 15.05 0.85
CA GLN A 45 2.23 14.27 0.09
C GLN A 45 2.12 14.76 -1.37
N GLU A 46 2.16 16.07 -1.61
CA GLU A 46 2.14 16.68 -2.95
C GLU A 46 3.42 16.41 -3.77
N ARG A 47 4.54 16.05 -3.11
CA ARG A 47 5.83 15.76 -3.74
C ARG A 47 6.14 14.27 -3.91
N HIS A 48 5.28 13.38 -3.41
CA HIS A 48 5.54 11.95 -3.50
C HIS A 48 5.21 11.44 -4.90
N VAL A 49 6.23 11.30 -5.74
CA VAL A 49 6.12 10.62 -7.03
C VAL A 49 6.04 9.11 -6.77
N PRO A 50 5.00 8.42 -7.27
CA PRO A 50 4.90 6.97 -7.14
C PRO A 50 6.09 6.25 -7.78
N VAL A 51 6.48 5.12 -7.20
CA VAL A 51 7.63 4.34 -7.68
C VAL A 51 7.36 3.82 -9.10
N MET A 52 8.33 3.97 -10.00
CA MET A 52 8.29 3.51 -11.40
C MET A 52 7.03 3.95 -12.16
N LEU A 53 6.49 5.14 -11.84
CA LEU A 53 5.22 5.64 -12.36
C LEU A 53 5.15 5.57 -13.89
N ASP A 54 6.11 6.21 -14.59
CA ASP A 54 6.10 6.26 -16.04
C ASP A 54 6.16 4.87 -16.65
N ARG A 55 6.96 3.97 -16.06
CA ARG A 55 7.08 2.60 -16.54
C ARG A 55 5.80 1.79 -16.33
N CYS A 56 5.09 1.98 -15.23
CA CYS A 56 3.79 1.38 -15.00
C CYS A 56 2.77 1.85 -16.04
N LEU A 57 2.72 3.16 -16.30
CA LEU A 57 1.84 3.73 -17.32
C LEU A 57 2.15 3.21 -18.71
N GLU A 58 3.43 3.18 -19.14
CA GLU A 58 3.85 2.61 -20.43
C GLU A 58 3.43 1.16 -20.61
N LEU A 59 3.54 0.35 -19.56
CA LEU A 59 3.18 -1.06 -19.62
C LEU A 59 1.67 -1.26 -19.67
N LEU A 60 0.88 -0.41 -19.04
CA LEU A 60 -0.59 -0.49 -19.05
C LEU A 60 -1.18 0.14 -20.31
N GLU A 61 -0.57 1.19 -20.87
CA GLU A 61 -1.11 2.01 -21.96
C GLU A 61 -1.70 1.22 -23.13
N PRO A 62 -1.07 0.17 -23.69
CA PRO A 62 -1.63 -0.59 -24.80
C PRO A 62 -2.99 -1.25 -24.51
N ALA A 63 -3.28 -1.55 -23.24
CA ALA A 63 -4.54 -2.14 -22.82
C ALA A 63 -5.60 -1.08 -22.47
N ILE A 64 -5.18 0.07 -21.93
CA ILE A 64 -6.09 1.06 -21.33
C ILE A 64 -6.35 2.30 -22.21
N SER A 65 -5.71 2.42 -23.38
CA SER A 65 -5.95 3.53 -24.32
C SER A 65 -7.25 3.40 -25.12
N ARG A 66 -8.02 2.34 -24.87
CA ARG A 66 -9.31 2.11 -25.53
C ARG A 66 -10.43 2.91 -24.85
N GLN A 67 -11.57 3.02 -25.56
CA GLN A 67 -12.80 3.56 -24.99
C GLN A 67 -13.30 2.69 -23.82
N ASP A 68 -13.78 3.33 -22.74
CA ASP A 68 -14.36 2.69 -21.57
C ASP A 68 -13.45 1.62 -20.94
N ALA A 69 -12.15 1.90 -20.90
CA ALA A 69 -11.18 1.03 -20.23
C ALA A 69 -11.36 1.07 -18.71
N VAL A 70 -11.14 -0.08 -18.06
CA VAL A 70 -11.22 -0.23 -16.61
C VAL A 70 -9.92 -0.82 -16.09
N VAL A 71 -9.36 -0.20 -15.05
CA VAL A 71 -8.15 -0.68 -14.35
C VAL A 71 -8.46 -0.89 -12.87
N ILE A 72 -7.91 -1.93 -12.29
CA ILE A 72 -7.83 -2.08 -10.83
C ILE A 72 -6.45 -1.60 -10.38
N ASP A 73 -6.42 -0.58 -9.50
CA ASP A 73 -5.28 -0.27 -8.65
C ASP A 73 -5.50 -0.99 -7.32
N GLY A 74 -4.89 -2.17 -7.15
CA GLY A 74 -5.11 -3.02 -5.98
C GLY A 74 -4.38 -2.53 -4.72
N THR A 75 -3.55 -1.51 -4.85
CA THR A 75 -2.72 -0.94 -3.79
C THR A 75 -2.78 0.59 -3.85
N LEU A 76 -4.02 1.10 -3.76
CA LEU A 76 -4.35 2.50 -3.99
C LEU A 76 -3.45 3.48 -3.21
N GLY A 77 -3.15 3.16 -1.95
CA GLY A 77 -2.41 4.05 -1.06
C GLY A 77 -3.05 5.44 -1.01
N MET A 78 -2.25 6.47 -1.23
CA MET A 78 -2.74 7.86 -1.32
C MET A 78 -3.20 8.25 -2.75
N GLY A 79 -3.36 7.29 -3.66
CA GLY A 79 -3.93 7.49 -5.01
C GLY A 79 -2.96 8.03 -6.07
N GLY A 80 -1.65 7.96 -5.86
CA GLY A 80 -0.69 8.58 -6.77
C GLY A 80 -0.65 7.96 -8.18
N HIS A 81 -0.58 6.64 -8.29
CA HIS A 81 -0.67 5.94 -9.58
C HIS A 81 -2.04 6.15 -10.23
N THR A 82 -3.11 6.03 -9.45
CA THR A 82 -4.49 6.24 -9.91
C THR A 82 -4.68 7.65 -10.46
N GLU A 83 -4.18 8.69 -9.78
CA GLU A 83 -4.28 10.08 -10.25
C GLU A 83 -3.59 10.24 -11.61
N ALA A 84 -2.36 9.76 -11.74
CA ALA A 84 -1.61 9.86 -12.99
C ALA A 84 -2.28 9.09 -14.16
N MET A 85 -2.87 7.92 -13.87
CA MET A 85 -3.67 7.18 -14.85
C MET A 85 -4.90 7.97 -15.30
N LEU A 86 -5.67 8.53 -14.37
CA LEU A 86 -6.89 9.29 -14.66
C LEU A 86 -6.61 10.62 -15.37
N GLU A 87 -5.46 11.26 -15.11
CA GLU A 87 -5.02 12.46 -15.81
C GLU A 87 -4.60 12.17 -17.25
N ARG A 88 -3.84 11.08 -17.45
CA ARG A 88 -3.31 10.73 -18.78
C ARG A 88 -4.37 10.14 -19.71
N PHE A 89 -5.33 9.36 -19.18
CA PHE A 89 -6.33 8.62 -19.96
C PHE A 89 -7.74 9.10 -19.62
N SER A 90 -8.32 9.94 -20.47
CA SER A 90 -9.62 10.60 -20.23
C SER A 90 -10.81 9.65 -20.19
N ASN A 91 -10.71 8.49 -20.86
CA ASN A 91 -11.78 7.48 -20.93
C ASN A 91 -11.58 6.31 -19.96
N LEU A 92 -10.63 6.43 -19.03
CA LEU A 92 -10.31 5.40 -18.07
C LEU A 92 -11.18 5.52 -16.82
N THR A 93 -11.67 4.39 -16.34
CA THR A 93 -12.18 4.21 -14.97
C THR A 93 -11.18 3.42 -14.14
N VAL A 94 -10.90 3.85 -12.93
CA VAL A 94 -10.01 3.15 -12.00
C VAL A 94 -10.80 2.71 -10.77
N ILE A 95 -10.73 1.42 -10.48
CA ILE A 95 -11.20 0.81 -9.23
C ILE A 95 -10.01 0.80 -8.29
N GLY A 96 -10.04 1.63 -7.25
CA GLY A 96 -8.94 1.75 -6.28
C GLY A 96 -9.23 0.94 -5.02
N ILE A 97 -8.39 -0.04 -4.73
CA ILE A 97 -8.53 -0.91 -3.56
C ILE A 97 -7.45 -0.56 -2.54
N ASP A 98 -7.83 -0.35 -1.30
CA ASP A 98 -6.91 -0.33 -0.16
C ASP A 98 -7.60 -0.84 1.10
N ARG A 99 -6.84 -1.55 1.94
CA ARG A 99 -7.28 -2.03 3.25
C ARG A 99 -7.07 -1.01 4.37
N ASP A 100 -6.24 0.01 4.13
CA ASP A 100 -5.94 1.08 5.07
C ASP A 100 -7.00 2.18 4.94
N ALA A 101 -7.91 2.26 5.90
CA ALA A 101 -9.00 3.25 5.89
C ALA A 101 -8.50 4.69 5.80
N GLN A 102 -7.34 5.00 6.39
CA GLN A 102 -6.77 6.35 6.36
C GLN A 102 -6.21 6.67 4.97
N ALA A 103 -5.47 5.75 4.35
CA ALA A 103 -4.98 5.89 2.97
C ALA A 103 -6.15 6.05 2.00
N HIS A 104 -7.17 5.20 2.16
CA HIS A 104 -8.38 5.23 1.35
C HIS A 104 -9.13 6.58 1.45
N ALA A 105 -9.27 7.15 2.64
CA ALA A 105 -9.89 8.47 2.83
C ALA A 105 -9.09 9.59 2.15
N ILE A 106 -7.75 9.59 2.27
CA ILE A 106 -6.86 10.56 1.61
C ILE A 106 -6.98 10.45 0.08
N ALA A 107 -6.96 9.22 -0.45
CA ALA A 107 -7.12 8.99 -1.87
C ALA A 107 -8.49 9.45 -2.39
N ALA A 108 -9.56 9.20 -1.64
CA ALA A 108 -10.90 9.64 -2.00
C ALA A 108 -11.01 11.17 -2.08
N GLU A 109 -10.41 11.91 -1.14
CA GLU A 109 -10.34 13.38 -1.19
C GLU A 109 -9.54 13.88 -2.41
N ARG A 110 -8.34 13.28 -2.64
CA ARG A 110 -7.44 13.63 -3.75
C ARG A 110 -8.09 13.42 -5.11
N LEU A 111 -8.83 12.33 -5.25
CA LEU A 111 -9.37 11.87 -6.54
C LEU A 111 -10.82 12.32 -6.79
N VAL A 112 -11.45 13.06 -5.87
CA VAL A 112 -12.86 13.51 -5.98
C VAL A 112 -13.14 14.25 -7.29
N ARG A 113 -12.15 14.97 -7.85
CA ARG A 113 -12.28 15.72 -9.11
C ARG A 113 -12.53 14.85 -10.35
N PHE A 114 -12.27 13.56 -10.26
CA PHE A 114 -12.47 12.62 -11.36
C PHE A 114 -13.89 12.03 -11.40
N GLY A 115 -14.71 12.27 -10.37
CA GLY A 115 -16.11 11.83 -10.32
C GLY A 115 -16.24 10.31 -10.49
N ASP A 116 -17.18 9.90 -11.34
CA ASP A 116 -17.51 8.48 -11.57
C ASP A 116 -16.37 7.66 -12.22
N ARG A 117 -15.29 8.32 -12.66
CA ARG A 117 -14.11 7.61 -13.17
C ARG A 117 -13.22 7.01 -12.09
N PHE A 118 -13.48 7.31 -10.83
CA PHE A 118 -12.80 6.70 -9.69
C PHE A 118 -13.81 5.98 -8.80
N VAL A 119 -13.61 4.68 -8.63
CA VAL A 119 -14.46 3.80 -7.80
C VAL A 119 -13.63 3.31 -6.60
N PRO A 120 -13.72 3.95 -5.43
CA PRO A 120 -13.00 3.53 -4.24
C PRO A 120 -13.64 2.29 -3.61
N VAL A 121 -12.83 1.30 -3.25
CA VAL A 121 -13.27 0.06 -2.58
C VAL A 121 -12.37 -0.23 -1.38
N HIS A 122 -12.91 -0.12 -0.17
CA HIS A 122 -12.18 -0.40 1.07
C HIS A 122 -12.20 -1.89 1.38
N THR A 123 -11.18 -2.61 0.91
CA THR A 123 -10.99 -4.05 1.14
C THR A 123 -9.53 -4.45 0.94
N VAL A 124 -9.21 -5.72 1.12
CA VAL A 124 -7.90 -6.30 0.77
C VAL A 124 -7.86 -6.61 -0.73
N TYR A 125 -6.73 -6.40 -1.37
CA TYR A 125 -6.58 -6.54 -2.82
C TYR A 125 -6.75 -7.98 -3.36
N ASP A 126 -6.91 -8.98 -2.52
CA ASP A 126 -7.30 -10.34 -2.94
C ASP A 126 -8.81 -10.52 -3.14
N HIS A 127 -9.61 -9.53 -2.76
CA HIS A 127 -11.05 -9.45 -3.03
C HIS A 127 -11.37 -8.75 -4.36
N ILE A 128 -10.68 -9.13 -5.43
CA ILE A 128 -10.82 -8.53 -6.77
C ILE A 128 -12.24 -8.66 -7.32
N GLU A 129 -12.87 -9.81 -7.13
CA GLU A 129 -14.24 -10.05 -7.61
C GLU A 129 -15.26 -9.13 -6.95
N ASP A 130 -15.12 -8.90 -5.64
CA ASP A 130 -15.98 -7.98 -4.90
C ASP A 130 -15.80 -6.53 -5.40
N ALA A 131 -14.55 -6.12 -5.67
CA ALA A 131 -14.25 -4.81 -6.21
C ALA A 131 -14.81 -4.61 -7.63
N MET A 132 -14.71 -5.62 -8.48
CA MET A 132 -15.32 -5.61 -9.82
C MET A 132 -16.83 -5.55 -9.75
N SER A 133 -17.45 -6.30 -8.84
CA SER A 133 -18.90 -6.29 -8.61
C SER A 133 -19.39 -4.92 -8.15
N ALA A 134 -18.66 -4.25 -7.25
CA ALA A 134 -18.96 -2.89 -6.79
C ALA A 134 -18.91 -1.85 -7.93
N ALA A 135 -18.05 -2.07 -8.93
CA ALA A 135 -17.94 -1.24 -10.12
C ALA A 135 -18.90 -1.69 -11.27
N GLY A 136 -19.64 -2.78 -11.10
CA GLY A 136 -20.55 -3.30 -12.12
C GLY A 136 -19.87 -3.88 -13.36
N VAL A 137 -18.63 -4.37 -13.23
CA VAL A 137 -17.84 -4.93 -14.34
C VAL A 137 -17.52 -6.41 -14.12
N THR A 138 -17.36 -7.16 -15.19
CA THR A 138 -17.03 -8.60 -15.16
C THR A 138 -15.61 -8.91 -15.63
N SER A 139 -14.91 -7.92 -16.16
CA SER A 139 -13.50 -8.03 -16.56
C SER A 139 -12.88 -6.64 -16.63
N VAL A 140 -11.55 -6.58 -16.56
CA VAL A 140 -10.79 -5.32 -16.55
C VAL A 140 -9.70 -5.31 -17.63
N ASP A 141 -9.27 -4.12 -18.05
CA ASP A 141 -8.20 -3.92 -19.02
C ASP A 141 -6.81 -3.94 -18.40
N GLY A 142 -6.73 -3.64 -17.11
CA GLY A 142 -5.46 -3.65 -16.40
C GLY A 142 -5.61 -3.91 -14.91
N VAL A 143 -4.54 -4.44 -14.32
CA VAL A 143 -4.37 -4.53 -12.87
C VAL A 143 -2.97 -4.04 -12.52
N LEU A 144 -2.90 -3.12 -11.57
CA LEU A 144 -1.66 -2.61 -10.98
C LEU A 144 -1.59 -3.03 -9.51
N LEU A 145 -0.45 -3.59 -9.11
CA LEU A 145 -0.11 -3.87 -7.71
C LEU A 145 1.23 -3.21 -7.38
N ASP A 146 1.23 -2.21 -6.49
CA ASP A 146 2.43 -1.64 -5.87
C ASP A 146 2.56 -2.18 -4.44
N LEU A 147 3.25 -3.32 -4.31
CA LEU A 147 3.24 -4.13 -3.08
C LEU A 147 4.04 -3.47 -1.94
N GLY A 148 3.84 -3.95 -0.74
CA GLY A 148 4.56 -3.50 0.45
C GLY A 148 3.81 -2.46 1.26
N VAL A 149 4.52 -1.46 1.80
CA VAL A 149 3.98 -0.42 2.68
C VAL A 149 3.98 0.93 1.99
N SER A 150 2.92 1.69 2.19
CA SER A 150 2.86 3.07 1.71
C SER A 150 3.85 3.97 2.48
N SER A 151 4.27 5.07 1.84
CA SER A 151 5.11 6.07 2.51
C SER A 151 4.43 6.62 3.76
N MET A 152 3.11 6.82 3.73
CA MET A 152 2.33 7.26 4.89
C MET A 152 2.47 6.31 6.08
N GLN A 153 2.36 4.99 5.85
CA GLN A 153 2.53 3.98 6.91
C GLN A 153 3.92 4.00 7.54
N LEU A 154 4.96 4.27 6.74
CA LEU A 154 6.34 4.39 7.23
C LEU A 154 6.59 5.69 7.98
N ASP A 155 5.96 6.79 7.55
CA ASP A 155 6.22 8.15 8.08
C ASP A 155 5.33 8.44 9.31
N GLU A 156 4.20 7.77 9.45
CA GLU A 156 3.34 7.89 10.63
C GLU A 156 3.86 7.06 11.79
N ARG A 157 4.51 7.77 12.75
CA ARG A 157 5.21 7.13 13.87
C ARG A 157 4.32 6.25 14.73
N SER A 158 3.06 6.64 14.94
CA SER A 158 2.08 5.89 15.75
C SER A 158 1.81 4.48 15.24
N ARG A 159 2.06 4.21 13.95
CA ARG A 159 1.80 2.93 13.28
C ARG A 159 2.87 1.85 13.52
N GLY A 160 4.06 2.21 13.97
CA GLY A 160 5.13 1.27 14.36
C GLY A 160 5.79 0.46 13.23
N PHE A 161 5.65 0.86 11.96
CA PHE A 161 6.26 0.16 10.82
C PHE A 161 7.77 0.34 10.73
N ALA A 162 8.30 1.47 11.20
CA ALA A 162 9.71 1.80 11.08
C ALA A 162 10.50 1.42 12.33
N TYR A 163 11.70 0.91 12.11
CA TYR A 163 12.67 0.58 13.17
C TYR A 163 13.63 1.74 13.49
N SER A 164 13.51 2.87 12.82
CA SER A 164 14.41 4.03 12.93
C SER A 164 14.06 4.97 14.07
N TYR A 165 12.89 4.84 14.66
CA TYR A 165 12.40 5.62 15.79
C TYR A 165 11.57 4.75 16.74
N ASP A 166 11.39 5.21 17.96
CA ASP A 166 10.58 4.50 18.96
C ASP A 166 9.09 4.81 18.77
N ALA A 167 8.26 3.76 18.79
CA ALA A 167 6.83 3.83 18.52
C ALA A 167 6.10 2.62 19.13
N PRO A 168 4.77 2.64 19.28
CA PRO A 168 4.01 1.44 19.65
C PRO A 168 4.26 0.28 18.68
N LEU A 169 4.33 -0.95 19.19
CA LEU A 169 4.44 -2.17 18.38
C LEU A 169 3.08 -2.56 17.79
N ASP A 170 2.62 -1.83 16.77
CA ASP A 170 1.33 -2.07 16.11
C ASP A 170 1.52 -2.82 14.78
N MET A 171 1.99 -2.19 13.75
CA MET A 171 2.23 -2.67 12.36
C MET A 171 0.98 -3.12 11.60
N ARG A 172 -0.24 -2.83 12.06
CA ARG A 172 -1.46 -3.14 11.30
C ARG A 172 -1.63 -2.16 10.12
N MET A 173 -1.94 -2.66 8.95
CA MET A 173 -2.37 -1.84 7.81
C MET A 173 -3.82 -1.42 7.96
N ASN A 174 -4.70 -2.32 8.41
CA ASN A 174 -6.06 -2.00 8.82
C ASN A 174 -6.11 -1.90 10.35
N GLY A 175 -6.49 -0.73 10.88
CA GLY A 175 -6.55 -0.49 12.33
C GLY A 175 -7.58 -1.33 13.09
N ASP A 176 -8.56 -1.91 12.38
CA ASP A 176 -9.61 -2.75 12.96
C ASP A 176 -9.19 -4.22 13.13
N ASP A 177 -8.05 -4.63 12.54
CA ASP A 177 -7.54 -6.00 12.71
C ASP A 177 -7.10 -6.22 14.16
N GLU A 178 -7.32 -7.43 14.68
CA GLU A 178 -7.00 -7.76 16.07
C GLU A 178 -5.49 -7.99 16.30
N LEU A 179 -4.80 -8.61 15.31
CA LEU A 179 -3.41 -9.00 15.46
C LEU A 179 -2.47 -7.80 15.30
N THR A 180 -1.68 -7.53 16.33
CA THR A 180 -0.63 -6.49 16.33
C THR A 180 0.75 -7.09 16.45
N ALA A 181 1.80 -6.36 16.07
CA ALA A 181 3.18 -6.78 16.31
C ALA A 181 3.46 -7.01 17.81
N ARG A 182 2.79 -6.26 18.67
CA ARG A 182 2.87 -6.45 20.14
C ARG A 182 2.35 -7.83 20.56
N ILE A 183 1.23 -8.29 20.02
CA ILE A 183 0.68 -9.62 20.29
C ILE A 183 1.65 -10.68 19.77
N VAL A 184 2.11 -10.58 18.53
CA VAL A 184 3.06 -11.53 17.95
C VAL A 184 4.33 -11.66 18.80
N VAL A 185 4.94 -10.54 19.19
CA VAL A 185 6.19 -10.53 19.96
C VAL A 185 6.00 -11.07 21.38
N ASN A 186 4.87 -10.75 22.04
CA ASN A 186 4.67 -11.14 23.45
C ASN A 186 4.00 -12.51 23.62
N GLU A 187 3.20 -12.99 22.67
CA GLU A 187 2.37 -14.16 22.87
C GLU A 187 2.81 -15.39 22.05
N TYR A 188 3.42 -15.18 20.87
CA TYR A 188 3.87 -16.31 20.05
C TYR A 188 4.95 -17.13 20.77
N SER A 189 4.89 -18.44 20.63
CA SER A 189 5.95 -19.32 21.12
C SER A 189 7.29 -19.05 20.43
N GLU A 190 8.42 -19.43 21.06
CA GLU A 190 9.75 -19.29 20.45
C GLU A 190 9.83 -19.94 19.06
N ASN A 191 9.19 -21.10 18.90
CA ASN A 191 9.17 -21.79 17.60
C ASN A 191 8.36 -21.03 16.55
N GLN A 192 7.25 -20.40 16.89
CA GLN A 192 6.47 -19.55 15.98
C GLN A 192 7.27 -18.31 15.58
N LEU A 193 7.86 -17.59 16.55
CA LEU A 193 8.73 -16.44 16.28
C LEU A 193 9.91 -16.82 15.38
N ARG A 194 10.61 -17.92 15.70
CA ARG A 194 11.71 -18.42 14.87
C ARG A 194 11.25 -18.71 13.44
N ARG A 195 10.07 -19.32 13.26
CA ARG A 195 9.50 -19.67 11.97
C ARG A 195 9.23 -18.44 11.13
N ILE A 196 8.52 -17.44 11.69
CA ILE A 196 8.19 -16.22 10.93
C ILE A 196 9.44 -15.39 10.62
N ILE A 197 10.33 -15.19 11.59
CA ILE A 197 11.58 -14.43 11.38
C ILE A 197 12.49 -15.11 10.33
N LYS A 198 12.54 -16.44 10.30
CA LYS A 198 13.30 -17.18 9.31
C LYS A 198 12.65 -17.13 7.94
N ASN A 199 11.34 -17.37 7.85
CA ASN A 199 10.66 -17.57 6.57
C ASN A 199 10.26 -16.23 5.93
N TRP A 200 9.68 -15.32 6.71
CA TRP A 200 9.21 -14.01 6.22
C TRP A 200 10.30 -12.94 6.25
N GLY A 201 11.24 -13.04 7.17
CA GLY A 201 12.39 -12.14 7.25
C GLY A 201 13.61 -12.63 6.47
N GLU A 202 13.64 -13.88 6.04
CA GLU A 202 14.84 -14.54 5.49
C GLU A 202 16.07 -14.29 6.40
N GLU A 203 15.86 -14.25 7.75
CA GLU A 203 16.85 -13.89 8.74
C GLU A 203 17.59 -15.13 9.26
N LYS A 204 18.90 -15.18 9.05
CA LYS A 204 19.74 -16.30 9.45
C LYS A 204 19.94 -16.44 10.97
N PHE A 205 19.78 -15.35 11.71
CA PHE A 205 19.87 -15.33 13.17
C PHE A 205 18.50 -15.50 13.86
N ALA A 206 17.47 -15.95 13.14
CA ALA A 206 16.09 -16.06 13.60
C ALA A 206 15.96 -16.81 14.95
N ALA A 207 16.71 -17.91 15.13
CA ALA A 207 16.66 -18.69 16.39
C ALA A 207 17.14 -17.87 17.59
N ARG A 208 18.26 -17.15 17.43
CA ARG A 208 18.82 -16.31 18.50
C ARG A 208 17.91 -15.11 18.82
N ILE A 209 17.33 -14.50 17.78
CA ILE A 209 16.40 -13.37 17.94
C ILE A 209 15.15 -13.85 18.69
N ALA A 210 14.55 -14.97 18.28
CA ALA A 210 13.38 -15.54 18.94
C ALA A 210 13.65 -15.87 20.42
N GLN A 211 14.79 -16.50 20.69
CA GLN A 211 15.21 -16.82 22.06
C GLN A 211 15.34 -15.55 22.92
N HIS A 212 16.02 -14.50 22.44
CA HIS A 212 16.19 -13.23 23.16
C HIS A 212 14.85 -12.54 23.42
N ILE A 213 13.95 -12.54 22.44
CA ILE A 213 12.61 -12.01 22.63
C ILE A 213 11.88 -12.74 23.74
N VAL A 214 11.85 -14.07 23.70
CA VAL A 214 11.14 -14.89 24.70
C VAL A 214 11.75 -14.75 26.09
N GLU A 215 13.06 -14.66 26.18
CA GLU A 215 13.77 -14.45 27.46
C GLU A 215 13.45 -13.06 28.05
N GLN A 216 13.53 -11.99 27.26
CA GLN A 216 13.29 -10.64 27.74
C GLN A 216 11.83 -10.43 28.17
N ARG A 217 10.85 -10.90 27.40
CA ARG A 217 9.43 -10.69 27.69
C ARG A 217 8.95 -11.40 28.96
N ARG A 218 9.68 -12.41 29.46
CA ARG A 218 9.39 -13.04 30.78
C ARG A 218 9.56 -12.07 31.94
N HIS A 219 10.41 -11.07 31.78
CA HIS A 219 10.68 -10.04 32.79
C HIS A 219 9.91 -8.76 32.49
N THR A 220 9.91 -8.34 31.22
CA THR A 220 9.28 -7.10 30.77
C THR A 220 8.71 -7.31 29.38
N PRO A 221 7.37 -7.31 29.23
CA PRO A 221 6.72 -7.38 27.92
C PRO A 221 7.15 -6.22 27.02
N PHE A 222 7.23 -6.46 25.72
CA PHE A 222 7.53 -5.44 24.72
C PHE A 222 6.31 -4.56 24.47
N THR A 223 6.51 -3.25 24.47
CA THR A 223 5.49 -2.25 24.18
C THR A 223 5.86 -1.38 22.99
N THR A 224 7.14 -1.17 22.75
CA THR A 224 7.63 -0.27 21.72
C THR A 224 8.60 -0.92 20.75
N THR A 225 8.73 -0.28 19.57
CA THR A 225 9.68 -0.70 18.53
C THR A 225 11.13 -0.57 18.99
N GLY A 226 11.46 0.44 19.80
CA GLY A 226 12.81 0.66 20.33
C GLY A 226 13.26 -0.47 21.25
N GLU A 227 12.39 -0.98 22.12
CA GLU A 227 12.66 -2.14 22.97
C GLU A 227 12.98 -3.38 22.13
N LEU A 228 12.19 -3.63 21.08
CA LEU A 228 12.40 -4.73 20.15
C LEU A 228 13.70 -4.59 19.37
N VAL A 229 14.01 -3.41 18.86
CA VAL A 229 15.27 -3.12 18.16
C VAL A 229 16.47 -3.42 19.07
N ALA A 230 16.42 -3.00 20.34
CA ALA A 230 17.48 -3.28 21.30
C ALA A 230 17.69 -4.78 21.55
N ALA A 231 16.59 -5.55 21.66
CA ALA A 231 16.66 -7.01 21.80
C ALA A 231 17.26 -7.70 20.57
N ILE A 232 16.87 -7.27 19.37
CA ILE A 232 17.42 -7.78 18.10
C ILE A 232 18.92 -7.48 17.99
N GLN A 233 19.34 -6.26 18.33
CA GLN A 233 20.74 -5.87 18.29
C GLN A 233 21.60 -6.72 19.24
N LYS A 234 21.11 -7.05 20.44
CA LYS A 234 21.79 -7.96 21.38
C LYS A 234 21.89 -9.39 20.83
N ALA A 235 20.88 -9.85 20.09
CA ALA A 235 20.84 -11.19 19.54
C ALA A 235 21.77 -11.37 18.32
N VAL A 236 21.92 -10.35 17.47
CA VAL A 236 22.71 -10.41 16.23
C VAL A 236 24.19 -10.14 16.53
N PRO A 237 25.13 -10.99 16.07
CA PRO A 237 26.56 -10.76 16.30
C PRO A 237 27.05 -9.42 15.74
N ALA A 238 27.89 -8.68 16.48
CA ALA A 238 28.42 -7.38 16.07
C ALA A 238 29.09 -7.38 14.69
N ALA A 239 29.79 -8.48 14.34
CA ALA A 239 30.42 -8.63 13.02
C ALA A 239 29.38 -8.71 11.87
N ALA A 240 28.19 -9.26 12.12
CA ALA A 240 27.11 -9.31 11.15
C ALA A 240 26.41 -7.96 11.00
N GLN A 241 26.27 -7.20 12.09
CA GLN A 241 25.68 -5.86 12.05
C GLN A 241 26.49 -4.88 11.21
N ARG A 242 27.83 -5.03 11.17
CA ARG A 242 28.72 -4.15 10.38
C ARG A 242 28.72 -4.42 8.87
N LYS A 243 28.31 -5.63 8.45
CA LYS A 243 28.39 -6.05 7.04
C LYS A 243 27.03 -5.99 6.29
N GLY A 244 25.94 -5.76 7.01
CA GLY A 244 24.59 -5.71 6.46
C GLY A 244 23.89 -4.37 6.70
N GLY A 245 22.67 -4.24 6.22
CA GLY A 245 21.79 -3.13 6.62
C GLY A 245 21.40 -3.22 8.10
N HIS A 246 20.49 -2.37 8.54
CA HIS A 246 20.06 -2.32 9.95
C HIS A 246 19.58 -3.71 10.42
N PRO A 247 20.05 -4.25 11.57
CA PRO A 247 19.80 -5.62 12.02
C PRO A 247 18.32 -5.92 12.24
N ALA A 248 17.50 -4.92 12.57
CA ALA A 248 16.07 -5.08 12.76
C ALA A 248 15.27 -5.18 11.45
N LYS A 249 15.81 -4.75 10.29
CA LYS A 249 15.07 -4.65 9.02
C LYS A 249 14.31 -5.94 8.69
N ARG A 250 14.98 -7.08 8.77
CA ARG A 250 14.40 -8.39 8.40
C ARG A 250 13.36 -8.89 9.41
N THR A 251 13.59 -8.64 10.70
CA THR A 251 12.63 -9.00 11.74
C THR A 251 11.37 -8.14 11.64
N PHE A 252 11.50 -6.84 11.38
CA PHE A 252 10.36 -5.94 11.16
C PHE A 252 9.57 -6.33 9.92
N GLN A 253 10.24 -6.67 8.82
CA GLN A 253 9.58 -7.25 7.64
C GLN A 253 8.78 -8.52 8.01
N ALA A 254 9.38 -9.44 8.78
CA ALA A 254 8.71 -10.67 9.18
C ALA A 254 7.46 -10.42 10.02
N LEU A 255 7.54 -9.50 10.98
CA LEU A 255 6.40 -9.13 11.83
C LEU A 255 5.30 -8.46 11.01
N ARG A 256 5.64 -7.53 10.12
CA ARG A 256 4.71 -6.85 9.23
C ARG A 256 3.93 -7.85 8.36
N ILE A 257 4.65 -8.76 7.70
CA ILE A 257 4.06 -9.80 6.87
C ILE A 257 3.10 -10.69 7.69
N GLU A 258 3.50 -11.09 8.89
CA GLU A 258 2.67 -11.92 9.77
C GLU A 258 1.40 -11.18 10.23
N VAL A 259 1.55 -9.94 10.71
CA VAL A 259 0.43 -9.12 11.21
C VAL A 259 -0.61 -8.87 10.12
N ASN A 260 -0.17 -8.64 8.88
CA ASN A 260 -1.05 -8.24 7.79
C ASN A 260 -1.40 -9.37 6.81
N HIS A 261 -0.91 -10.60 7.03
CA HIS A 261 -1.12 -11.74 6.14
C HIS A 261 -0.76 -11.44 4.66
N GLU A 262 0.30 -10.62 4.45
CA GLU A 262 0.60 -10.03 3.15
C GLU A 262 0.85 -11.06 2.05
N LEU A 263 1.64 -12.10 2.34
CA LEU A 263 1.99 -13.14 1.35
C LEU A 263 0.81 -14.04 1.01
N GLU A 264 -0.04 -14.35 1.98
CA GLU A 264 -1.24 -15.16 1.77
C GLU A 264 -2.25 -14.40 0.89
N ALA A 265 -2.44 -13.11 1.15
CA ALA A 265 -3.27 -12.26 0.30
C ALA A 265 -2.70 -12.18 -1.12
N LEU A 266 -1.38 -12.01 -1.28
CA LEU A 266 -0.72 -11.94 -2.59
C LEU A 266 -0.85 -13.25 -3.37
N GLU A 267 -0.71 -14.41 -2.71
CA GLU A 267 -0.87 -15.72 -3.34
C GLU A 267 -2.28 -15.93 -3.90
N ARG A 268 -3.32 -15.33 -3.29
CA ARG A 268 -4.70 -15.34 -3.81
C ARG A 268 -4.93 -14.27 -4.87
N ALA A 269 -4.40 -13.06 -4.64
CA ALA A 269 -4.66 -11.91 -5.50
C ALA A 269 -4.08 -12.04 -6.90
N VAL A 270 -2.84 -12.55 -7.05
CA VAL A 270 -2.21 -12.59 -8.39
C VAL A 270 -2.96 -13.49 -9.36
N PRO A 271 -3.33 -14.75 -9.03
CA PRO A 271 -4.19 -15.54 -9.91
C PRO A 271 -5.52 -14.87 -10.21
N ALA A 272 -6.22 -14.33 -9.20
CA ALA A 272 -7.48 -13.63 -9.39
C ALA A 272 -7.36 -12.41 -10.33
N ALA A 273 -6.25 -11.63 -10.17
CA ALA A 273 -5.95 -10.52 -11.06
C ALA A 273 -5.75 -10.95 -12.51
N LEU A 274 -5.00 -12.04 -12.73
CA LEU A 274 -4.78 -12.58 -14.09
C LEU A 274 -6.07 -13.12 -14.72
N ASP A 275 -6.98 -13.69 -13.91
CA ASP A 275 -8.26 -14.20 -14.39
C ASP A 275 -9.23 -13.04 -14.69
N ALA A 276 -9.23 -11.99 -13.91
CA ALA A 276 -10.06 -10.78 -14.12
C ALA A 276 -9.74 -10.02 -15.42
N LEU A 277 -8.53 -10.20 -15.98
CA LEU A 277 -8.14 -9.54 -17.22
C LEU A 277 -8.95 -10.04 -18.41
N ARG A 278 -9.40 -9.11 -19.25
CA ARG A 278 -9.88 -9.43 -20.60
C ARG A 278 -8.72 -9.78 -21.54
N LEU A 279 -9.04 -10.30 -22.71
CA LEU A 279 -8.04 -10.56 -23.75
C LEU A 279 -7.33 -9.24 -24.13
N GLY A 280 -5.99 -9.24 -24.15
CA GLY A 280 -5.15 -8.08 -24.35
C GLY A 280 -4.96 -7.20 -23.11
N GLY A 281 -5.64 -7.54 -22.00
CA GLY A 281 -5.49 -6.84 -20.71
C GLY A 281 -4.12 -7.09 -20.11
N ARG A 282 -3.65 -6.16 -19.25
CA ARG A 282 -2.30 -6.17 -18.70
C ARG A 282 -2.26 -6.17 -17.18
N PHE A 283 -1.38 -7.02 -16.67
CA PHE A 283 -1.03 -7.09 -15.25
C PHE A 283 0.36 -6.47 -15.06
N VAL A 284 0.48 -5.55 -14.08
CA VAL A 284 1.75 -4.93 -13.67
C VAL A 284 1.86 -5.03 -12.16
N ALA A 285 2.99 -5.55 -11.66
CA ALA A 285 3.24 -5.64 -10.24
C ALA A 285 4.66 -5.21 -9.89
N MET A 286 4.78 -4.41 -8.84
CA MET A 286 6.04 -4.04 -8.19
C MET A 286 6.16 -4.75 -6.86
N SER A 287 7.33 -5.32 -6.60
CA SER A 287 7.68 -6.04 -5.37
C SER A 287 8.90 -5.38 -4.74
N TYR A 288 8.98 -5.34 -3.41
CA TYR A 288 10.10 -4.69 -2.69
C TYR A 288 10.98 -5.69 -1.93
N HIS A 289 10.56 -6.94 -1.85
CA HIS A 289 11.38 -8.03 -1.30
C HIS A 289 11.22 -9.33 -2.09
N SER A 290 12.15 -10.26 -1.82
CA SER A 290 12.29 -11.53 -2.55
C SER A 290 11.07 -12.42 -2.50
N LEU A 291 10.30 -12.41 -1.41
CA LEU A 291 9.14 -13.30 -1.23
C LEU A 291 7.98 -12.85 -2.12
N GLU A 292 7.69 -11.54 -2.17
CA GLU A 292 6.69 -10.99 -3.10
C GLU A 292 7.08 -11.30 -4.55
N ASP A 293 8.33 -11.00 -4.93
CA ASP A 293 8.83 -11.23 -6.29
C ASP A 293 8.73 -12.71 -6.71
N LYS A 294 8.97 -13.64 -5.78
CA LYS A 294 8.83 -15.08 -6.03
C LYS A 294 7.38 -15.48 -6.31
N ILE A 295 6.41 -14.93 -5.58
CA ILE A 295 4.98 -15.22 -5.77
C ILE A 295 4.53 -14.70 -7.14
N VAL A 296 4.79 -13.42 -7.44
CA VAL A 296 4.44 -12.81 -8.74
C VAL A 296 5.09 -13.55 -9.90
N LYS A 297 6.41 -13.83 -9.80
CA LYS A 297 7.14 -14.60 -10.80
C LYS A 297 6.54 -15.99 -11.04
N ARG A 298 6.23 -16.72 -9.95
CA ARG A 298 5.66 -18.06 -10.03
C ARG A 298 4.33 -18.04 -10.78
N ALA A 299 3.40 -17.17 -10.36
CA ALA A 299 2.08 -17.06 -10.97
C ALA A 299 2.15 -16.69 -12.47
N LEU A 300 2.97 -15.70 -12.83
CA LEU A 300 3.19 -15.34 -14.23
C LEU A 300 3.82 -16.47 -15.04
N THR A 301 4.78 -17.19 -14.47
CA THR A 301 5.44 -18.33 -15.13
C THR A 301 4.46 -19.48 -15.35
N GLU A 302 3.66 -19.82 -14.35
CA GLU A 302 2.64 -20.87 -14.43
C GLU A 302 1.59 -20.54 -15.50
N ALA A 303 1.10 -19.30 -15.54
CA ALA A 303 0.14 -18.85 -16.52
C ALA A 303 0.71 -18.70 -17.95
N ALA A 304 2.03 -18.51 -18.07
CA ALA A 304 2.74 -18.40 -19.34
C ALA A 304 3.32 -19.74 -19.86
N THR A 305 3.09 -20.83 -19.13
CA THR A 305 3.63 -22.16 -19.50
C THR A 305 2.49 -23.07 -19.94
N SER A 306 2.71 -23.78 -21.04
CA SER A 306 1.78 -24.83 -21.48
C SER A 306 1.61 -25.90 -20.40
N LYS A 307 0.35 -26.29 -20.13
CA LYS A 307 -0.02 -27.39 -19.24
C LYS A 307 -0.12 -28.73 -19.96
N ALA A 308 0.24 -28.79 -21.26
CA ALA A 308 0.22 -30.03 -22.04
C ALA A 308 1.19 -31.07 -21.47
N PRO A 309 0.77 -32.33 -21.33
CA PRO A 309 1.67 -33.41 -20.93
C PRO A 309 2.80 -33.58 -21.94
N LYS A 310 4.02 -33.78 -21.45
CA LYS A 310 5.20 -33.99 -22.33
C LYS A 310 4.98 -35.14 -23.26
N GLY A 311 5.17 -34.92 -24.57
CA GLY A 311 5.05 -35.95 -25.61
C GLY A 311 3.64 -36.09 -26.22
N PHE A 312 2.70 -35.26 -25.84
CA PHE A 312 1.38 -35.21 -26.50
C PHE A 312 1.54 -34.62 -27.91
N PRO A 313 0.98 -35.27 -28.96
CA PRO A 313 1.19 -34.85 -30.35
C PRO A 313 0.39 -33.56 -30.72
N VAL A 314 -0.62 -33.20 -29.93
CA VAL A 314 -1.46 -32.00 -30.16
C VAL A 314 -1.66 -31.30 -28.83
N GLU A 315 -1.36 -30.01 -28.79
CA GLU A 315 -1.65 -29.16 -27.63
C GLU A 315 -3.14 -28.77 -27.65
N LEU A 316 -3.89 -29.24 -26.66
CA LEU A 316 -5.30 -28.88 -26.51
C LEU A 316 -5.40 -27.41 -26.07
N ASP A 317 -6.50 -26.76 -26.46
CA ASP A 317 -6.76 -25.38 -26.13
C ASP A 317 -6.67 -25.07 -24.62
N GLU A 318 -7.22 -25.95 -23.79
CA GLU A 318 -7.18 -25.85 -22.34
C GLU A 318 -5.76 -25.89 -21.70
N HIS A 319 -4.79 -26.41 -22.46
CA HIS A 319 -3.39 -26.49 -22.01
C HIS A 319 -2.52 -25.28 -22.41
N GLN A 320 -3.03 -24.46 -23.34
CA GLN A 320 -2.24 -23.33 -23.86
C GLN A 320 -2.02 -22.27 -22.79
N PRO A 321 -0.90 -21.53 -22.86
CA PRO A 321 -0.65 -20.38 -21.99
C PRO A 321 -1.77 -19.35 -22.08
N THR A 322 -2.17 -18.81 -20.93
CA THR A 322 -3.16 -17.73 -20.84
C THR A 322 -2.54 -16.35 -20.76
N ILE A 323 -1.25 -16.28 -20.38
CA ILE A 323 -0.49 -15.02 -20.22
C ILE A 323 0.76 -15.08 -21.08
N ARG A 324 1.11 -13.95 -21.69
CA ARG A 324 2.41 -13.66 -22.26
C ARG A 324 3.18 -12.76 -21.31
N VAL A 325 4.34 -13.19 -20.81
CA VAL A 325 5.19 -12.34 -19.97
C VAL A 325 5.83 -11.24 -20.83
N ILE A 326 5.70 -9.98 -20.43
CA ILE A 326 6.20 -8.81 -21.16
C ILE A 326 7.62 -8.48 -20.74
N THR A 327 7.88 -8.44 -19.44
CA THR A 327 9.20 -8.12 -18.86
C THR A 327 10.16 -9.31 -18.98
N ARG A 328 11.40 -9.09 -19.45
CA ARG A 328 12.44 -10.17 -19.54
C ARG A 328 13.07 -10.49 -18.18
N GLY A 329 12.30 -10.56 -17.14
CA GLY A 329 12.75 -10.73 -15.77
C GLY A 329 12.11 -9.67 -14.88
N ALA A 330 12.71 -9.40 -13.72
CA ALA A 330 12.32 -8.25 -12.91
C ALA A 330 13.06 -7.01 -13.42
N GLU A 331 12.33 -5.95 -13.75
CA GLU A 331 12.90 -4.66 -14.12
C GLU A 331 13.17 -3.83 -12.86
N PRO A 332 14.40 -3.37 -12.61
CA PRO A 332 14.69 -2.44 -11.51
C PRO A 332 14.31 -1.00 -11.89
N PRO A 333 14.15 -0.10 -10.90
CA PRO A 333 14.04 1.33 -11.15
C PRO A 333 15.33 1.89 -11.76
N THR A 334 15.24 3.05 -12.39
CA THR A 334 16.42 3.74 -12.93
C THR A 334 17.30 4.34 -11.83
N GLU A 335 18.58 4.58 -12.13
CA GLU A 335 19.48 5.24 -11.18
C GLU A 335 19.00 6.66 -10.82
N ALA A 336 18.42 7.38 -11.78
CA ALA A 336 17.83 8.69 -11.55
C ALA A 336 16.68 8.63 -10.54
N GLU A 337 15.78 7.67 -10.71
CA GLU A 337 14.66 7.45 -9.78
C GLU A 337 15.12 7.07 -8.37
N ILE A 338 16.14 6.20 -8.27
CA ILE A 338 16.72 5.83 -6.97
C ILE A 338 17.35 7.05 -6.29
N ALA A 339 17.98 7.95 -7.04
CA ALA A 339 18.57 9.16 -6.51
C ALA A 339 17.51 10.13 -5.96
N GLU A 340 16.36 10.25 -6.63
CA GLU A 340 15.22 11.07 -6.19
C GLU A 340 14.42 10.40 -5.07
N ASN A 341 14.20 9.09 -5.17
CA ASN A 341 13.44 8.29 -4.20
C ASN A 341 14.22 7.03 -3.79
N PRO A 342 15.07 7.09 -2.74
CA PRO A 342 15.83 5.92 -2.27
C PRO A 342 14.97 4.71 -1.85
N ARG A 343 13.66 4.92 -1.56
CA ARG A 343 12.72 3.82 -1.26
C ARG A 343 12.46 2.94 -2.47
N ALA A 344 12.62 3.47 -3.68
CA ALA A 344 12.51 2.72 -4.93
C ALA A 344 13.62 1.67 -5.12
N ALA A 345 14.77 1.82 -4.48
CA ALA A 345 15.97 1.02 -4.73
C ALA A 345 15.79 -0.52 -4.65
N SER A 346 14.77 -1.00 -3.94
CA SER A 346 14.46 -2.43 -3.83
C SER A 346 13.33 -2.88 -4.76
N ALA A 347 12.72 -1.97 -5.50
CA ALA A 347 11.59 -2.27 -6.37
C ALA A 347 11.99 -3.22 -7.51
N LYS A 348 11.08 -4.12 -7.85
CA LYS A 348 11.19 -5.10 -8.94
C LYS A 348 9.86 -5.16 -9.65
N LEU A 349 9.82 -4.68 -10.88
CA LEU A 349 8.62 -4.64 -11.69
C LEU A 349 8.53 -5.86 -12.60
N ARG A 350 7.34 -6.47 -12.65
CA ARG A 350 6.99 -7.54 -13.59
C ARG A 350 5.66 -7.23 -14.27
N ALA A 351 5.54 -7.62 -15.54
CA ALA A 351 4.32 -7.43 -16.31
C ALA A 351 4.00 -8.64 -17.21
N GLY A 352 2.70 -8.87 -17.40
CA GLY A 352 2.15 -9.88 -18.30
C GLY A 352 0.92 -9.35 -19.03
N GLU A 353 0.62 -9.97 -20.17
CA GLU A 353 -0.55 -9.67 -21.00
C GLU A 353 -1.42 -10.91 -21.17
N LYS A 354 -2.73 -10.77 -21.01
CA LYS A 354 -3.71 -11.83 -21.24
C LYS A 354 -3.81 -12.13 -22.73
N ILE A 355 -3.39 -13.31 -23.14
CA ILE A 355 -3.41 -13.75 -24.54
C ILE A 355 -4.51 -14.80 -24.81
N LYS A 356 -5.14 -15.33 -23.77
CA LYS A 356 -6.22 -16.29 -23.86
C LYS A 356 -7.11 -16.20 -22.62
N VAL A 357 -8.42 -16.29 -22.81
CA VAL A 357 -9.39 -16.38 -21.71
C VAL A 357 -9.28 -17.75 -21.05
N SER A 358 -9.25 -17.78 -19.72
CA SER A 358 -9.29 -19.05 -18.98
C SER A 358 -10.63 -19.74 -19.26
N SER A 359 -10.60 -21.00 -19.67
CA SER A 359 -11.79 -21.82 -19.95
C SER A 359 -12.42 -22.34 -18.67
#